data_886cbd7fe2c0ac2fdf02a5f9e1041988
#
_entry.id   886cbd7fe2c0ac2fdf02a5f9e1041988
#
_cell.length_a   1.000
_cell.length_b   1.000
_cell.length_c   1.000
_cell.angle_alpha   90.00
_cell.angle_beta   90.00
_cell.angle_gamma   90.00
#
_symmetry.space_group_name_H-M   'P 1'
#
loop_
_entity.id
_entity.type
_entity.pdbx_description
1 polymer ?
#
loop_
_entity_poly.entity_id
_entity_poly.type
_entity_poly.pdbx_seq_one_letter_code
_entity_poly.pdbx_strand_id
1 'polypeptide(L)'
;SLRKHPRKYRMLRWLSKHPVWLHKFIAWLSRHTQWLRRGMAWVARKLSFLGYLNVFRYIKRLDWYIIKKFIGTYIYSILLIISISIVFDVNENLAKFTQYHAPLRAIVFDYYLNFIPYFANLFSPLFVFIAVIFFTSKLAGNSEIISMLAAGVSFKRLMRPYMISCVLISSLSFYLSAYVIPHGTVIRQNFDSLYRNRKKNTSAENVQLQVGKGVIAYMQYYDNNTKRGNGFSLDKFENKKLVSHLTAMEIQ
;
A
#
# COMPACT_ATOMS: atom_id res chain seq x y z
N SER A 1 11.74 14.96 44.14
CA SER A 1 11.49 13.72 43.32
C SER A 1 11.67 13.91 41.80
N LEU A 2 12.43 14.93 41.34
CA LEU A 2 12.63 15.30 39.92
C LEU A 2 13.93 14.80 39.29
N ARG A 3 14.69 13.91 39.97
CA ARG A 3 16.02 13.45 39.52
C ARG A 3 16.04 12.17 38.69
N LYS A 4 14.89 11.57 38.28
CA LYS A 4 14.87 10.22 37.74
C LYS A 4 14.87 10.06 36.20
N HIS A 5 14.88 11.11 35.37
CA HIS A 5 14.93 10.93 33.92
C HIS A 5 15.82 11.96 33.16
N PRO A 6 17.16 11.85 33.20
CA PRO A 6 18.06 12.78 32.51
C PRO A 6 17.97 12.75 30.97
N ARG A 7 17.50 11.65 30.36
CA ARG A 7 17.36 11.52 28.89
C ARG A 7 16.24 12.39 28.30
N LYS A 8 15.13 12.57 29.01
CA LYS A 8 14.00 13.39 28.56
C LYS A 8 14.34 14.89 28.43
N TYR A 9 15.15 15.41 29.37
CA TYR A 9 15.55 16.81 29.36
C TYR A 9 16.62 17.15 28.31
N ARG A 10 17.50 16.22 27.95
CA ARG A 10 18.45 16.42 26.84
C ARG A 10 17.75 16.52 25.50
N MET A 11 16.69 15.73 25.29
CA MET A 11 15.88 15.72 24.06
C MET A 11 15.07 17.01 23.92
N LEU A 12 14.46 17.51 25.01
CA LEU A 12 13.70 18.77 25.01
C LEU A 12 14.60 20.00 24.79
N ARG A 13 15.83 19.98 25.32
CA ARG A 13 16.80 21.06 25.13
C ARG A 13 17.42 21.05 23.73
N TRP A 14 17.47 19.91 23.08
CA TRP A 14 17.90 19.78 21.69
C TRP A 14 16.82 20.29 20.74
N LEU A 15 15.55 19.99 21.03
CA LEU A 15 14.38 20.40 20.23
C LEU A 15 14.15 21.92 20.24
N SER A 16 14.49 22.63 21.32
CA SER A 16 14.31 24.09 21.40
C SER A 16 15.29 24.91 20.53
N LYS A 17 16.33 24.28 19.99
CA LYS A 17 17.36 24.91 19.13
C LYS A 17 17.13 24.69 17.63
N HIS A 18 16.10 23.94 17.24
CA HIS A 18 15.90 23.61 15.83
C HIS A 18 14.70 24.33 15.22
N PRO A 19 14.71 24.60 13.89
CA PRO A 19 13.69 25.40 13.22
C PRO A 19 12.28 24.76 13.32
N VAL A 20 11.26 25.63 13.35
CA VAL A 20 9.84 25.31 13.56
C VAL A 20 9.29 24.20 12.62
N TRP A 21 9.90 24.03 11.45
CA TRP A 21 9.53 22.97 10.52
C TRP A 21 9.83 21.55 11.04
N LEU A 22 10.87 21.39 11.87
CA LEU A 22 11.23 20.10 12.48
C LEU A 22 10.18 19.65 13.51
N HIS A 23 9.62 20.60 14.26
CA HIS A 23 8.50 20.33 15.18
C HIS A 23 7.23 19.91 14.43
N LYS A 24 6.94 20.57 13.29
CA LYS A 24 5.83 20.19 12.43
C LYS A 24 6.04 18.81 11.79
N PHE A 25 7.28 18.51 11.40
CA PHE A 25 7.64 17.21 10.84
C PHE A 25 7.54 16.08 11.86
N ILE A 26 8.04 16.28 13.09
CA ILE A 26 7.95 15.30 14.19
C ILE A 26 6.49 15.11 14.62
N ALA A 27 5.69 16.18 14.68
CA ALA A 27 4.27 16.11 15.00
C ALA A 27 3.45 15.44 13.88
N TRP A 28 3.82 15.64 12.63
CA TRP A 28 3.25 14.95 11.48
C TRP A 28 3.63 13.45 11.50
N LEU A 29 4.91 13.14 11.74
CA LEU A 29 5.40 11.77 11.88
C LEU A 29 4.70 11.03 13.03
N SER A 30 4.50 11.70 14.17
CA SER A 30 3.81 11.13 15.34
C SER A 30 2.33 10.87 15.09
N ARG A 31 1.65 11.71 14.31
CA ARG A 31 0.26 11.48 13.88
C ARG A 31 0.14 10.29 12.92
N HIS A 32 1.08 10.17 11.97
CA HIS A 32 1.10 9.03 11.03
C HIS A 32 1.53 7.73 11.72
N THR A 33 2.47 7.80 12.68
CA THR A 33 2.88 6.62 13.45
C THR A 33 1.85 6.17 14.48
N GLN A 34 0.93 7.05 14.92
CA GLN A 34 -0.19 6.63 15.78
C GLN A 34 -1.15 5.69 15.04
N TRP A 35 -1.40 5.94 13.76
CA TRP A 35 -2.18 5.04 12.90
C TRP A 35 -1.44 3.72 12.66
N LEU A 36 -0.14 3.77 12.36
CA LEU A 36 0.73 2.59 12.27
C LEU A 36 0.79 1.81 13.60
N ARG A 37 0.86 2.50 14.75
CA ARG A 37 0.82 1.86 16.08
C ARG A 37 -0.53 1.22 16.38
N ARG A 38 -1.65 1.83 15.98
CA ARG A 38 -2.98 1.23 16.12
C ARG A 38 -3.14 0.02 15.19
N GLY A 39 -2.67 0.10 13.96
CA GLY A 39 -2.62 -1.01 13.01
C GLY A 39 -1.72 -2.15 13.51
N MET A 40 -0.50 -1.84 13.96
CA MET A 40 0.41 -2.84 14.54
C MET A 40 -0.11 -3.44 15.86
N ALA A 41 -0.76 -2.65 16.70
CA ALA A 41 -1.36 -3.15 17.93
C ALA A 41 -2.60 -4.04 17.67
N TRP A 42 -3.34 -3.79 16.58
CA TRP A 42 -4.43 -4.65 16.12
C TRP A 42 -3.88 -5.96 15.52
N VAL A 43 -2.83 -5.86 14.68
CA VAL A 43 -2.10 -7.01 14.14
C VAL A 43 -1.44 -7.80 15.26
N ALA A 44 -0.81 -7.15 16.23
CA ALA A 44 -0.22 -7.80 17.40
C ALA A 44 -1.28 -8.48 18.27
N ARG A 45 -2.48 -7.92 18.42
CA ARG A 45 -3.61 -8.56 19.11
C ARG A 45 -4.17 -9.77 18.34
N LYS A 46 -4.24 -9.72 17.01
CA LYS A 46 -4.60 -10.90 16.21
C LYS A 46 -3.46 -11.91 16.10
N LEU A 47 -2.20 -11.46 16.09
CA LEU A 47 -1.03 -12.34 16.18
C LEU A 47 -0.86 -12.96 17.58
N SER A 48 -1.40 -12.36 18.64
CA SER A 48 -1.45 -13.01 19.97
C SER A 48 -2.39 -14.23 19.99
N PHE A 49 -3.37 -14.30 19.07
CA PHE A 49 -4.12 -15.53 18.80
C PHE A 49 -3.24 -16.63 18.18
N LEU A 50 -2.23 -16.27 17.39
CA LEU A 50 -1.19 -17.20 16.90
C LEU A 50 -0.19 -17.61 18.01
N GLY A 51 -0.05 -16.80 19.06
CA GLY A 51 0.69 -17.15 20.29
C GLY A 51 0.01 -18.28 21.08
N TYR A 52 -1.31 -18.43 20.96
CA TYR A 52 -2.05 -19.58 21.51
C TYR A 52 -1.76 -20.89 20.75
N LEU A 53 -1.37 -20.79 19.50
CA LEU A 53 -0.89 -21.92 18.68
C LEU A 53 0.61 -22.12 18.92
N ASN A 54 1.15 -22.32 20.06
CA ASN A 54 2.52 -22.80 20.43
C ASN A 54 3.54 -22.95 19.27
N VAL A 55 3.32 -22.26 18.14
CA VAL A 55 4.13 -22.38 16.91
C VAL A 55 5.58 -21.96 17.16
N PHE A 56 5.78 -20.93 18.01
CA PHE A 56 7.11 -20.49 18.40
C PHE A 56 7.88 -21.51 19.25
N ARG A 57 7.21 -22.41 19.95
CA ARG A 57 7.84 -23.46 20.76
C ARG A 57 8.41 -24.59 19.89
N TYR A 58 7.96 -24.69 18.62
CA TYR A 58 8.43 -25.69 17.64
C TYR A 58 9.53 -25.15 16.71
N ILE A 59 9.79 -23.84 16.71
CA ILE A 59 10.84 -23.23 15.87
C ILE A 59 12.18 -23.49 16.54
N LYS A 60 12.98 -24.39 15.95
CA LYS A 60 14.35 -24.65 16.36
C LYS A 60 15.31 -23.63 15.75
N ARG A 61 16.54 -23.55 16.23
CA ARG A 61 17.58 -22.62 15.73
C ARG A 61 17.78 -22.71 14.20
N LEU A 62 17.66 -23.92 13.64
CA LEU A 62 17.75 -24.14 12.19
C LEU A 62 16.61 -23.46 11.43
N ASP A 63 15.38 -23.61 11.90
CA ASP A 63 14.20 -23.02 11.26
C ASP A 63 14.29 -21.49 11.25
N TRP A 64 14.74 -20.90 12.36
CA TRP A 64 14.97 -19.46 12.47
C TRP A 64 16.05 -18.96 11.51
N TYR A 65 17.14 -19.71 11.35
CA TYR A 65 18.20 -19.41 10.38
C TYR A 65 17.65 -19.33 8.96
N ILE A 66 16.87 -20.35 8.55
CA ILE A 66 16.26 -20.42 7.22
C ILE A 66 15.26 -19.27 7.02
N ILE A 67 14.37 -19.02 7.99
CA ILE A 67 13.38 -17.92 7.93
C ILE A 67 14.08 -16.56 7.76
N LYS A 68 15.08 -16.27 8.58
CA LYS A 68 15.83 -15.02 8.53
C LYS A 68 16.51 -14.81 7.18
N LYS A 69 17.17 -15.84 6.67
CA LYS A 69 17.86 -15.79 5.37
C LYS A 69 16.86 -15.62 4.22
N PHE A 70 15.76 -16.37 4.23
CA PHE A 70 14.73 -16.31 3.21
C PHE A 70 14.05 -14.93 3.17
N ILE A 71 13.58 -14.43 4.32
CA ILE A 71 12.97 -13.10 4.41
C ILE A 71 13.97 -12.01 4.03
N GLY A 72 15.24 -12.14 4.44
CA GLY A 72 16.30 -11.21 4.04
C GLY A 72 16.49 -11.15 2.53
N THR A 73 16.51 -12.30 1.85
CA THR A 73 16.60 -12.37 0.39
C THR A 73 15.37 -11.73 -0.28
N TYR A 74 14.18 -12.01 0.23
CA TYR A 74 12.93 -11.42 -0.24
C TYR A 74 12.92 -9.89 -0.13
N ILE A 75 13.27 -9.35 1.04
CA ILE A 75 13.34 -7.90 1.28
C ILE A 75 14.39 -7.26 0.35
N TYR A 76 15.56 -7.87 0.22
CA TYR A 76 16.62 -7.38 -0.66
C TYR A 76 16.15 -7.30 -2.12
N SER A 77 15.49 -8.35 -2.61
CA SER A 77 14.97 -8.39 -3.96
C SER A 77 13.91 -7.32 -4.22
N ILE A 78 12.98 -7.10 -3.27
CA ILE A 78 11.96 -6.05 -3.36
C ILE A 78 12.62 -4.66 -3.37
N LEU A 79 13.56 -4.38 -2.46
CA LEU A 79 14.23 -3.09 -2.40
C LEU A 79 14.98 -2.78 -3.70
N LEU A 80 15.63 -3.79 -4.29
CA LEU A 80 16.35 -3.64 -5.56
C LEU A 80 15.37 -3.21 -6.68
N ILE A 81 14.27 -3.94 -6.84
CA ILE A 81 13.33 -3.64 -7.93
C ILE A 81 12.58 -2.33 -7.69
N ILE A 82 12.22 -2.01 -6.43
CA ILE A 82 11.60 -0.72 -6.11
C ILE A 82 12.54 0.42 -6.48
N SER A 83 13.83 0.31 -6.18
CA SER A 83 14.84 1.32 -6.53
C SER A 83 14.89 1.54 -8.04
N ILE A 84 14.91 0.45 -8.82
CA ILE A 84 14.87 0.50 -10.27
C ILE A 84 13.56 1.13 -10.75
N SER A 85 12.42 0.69 -10.23
CA SER A 85 11.09 1.20 -10.59
C SER A 85 10.95 2.69 -10.33
N ILE A 86 11.48 3.20 -9.21
CA ILE A 86 11.48 4.63 -8.89
C ILE A 86 12.29 5.41 -9.94
N VAL A 87 13.48 4.93 -10.33
CA VAL A 87 14.31 5.59 -11.32
C VAL A 87 13.59 5.68 -12.67
N PHE A 88 12.96 4.61 -13.11
CA PHE A 88 12.17 4.61 -14.35
C PHE A 88 10.97 5.55 -14.26
N ASP A 89 10.20 5.49 -13.17
CA ASP A 89 9.02 6.34 -12.98
C ASP A 89 9.40 7.83 -12.90
N VAL A 90 10.51 8.19 -12.23
CA VAL A 90 11.04 9.56 -12.22
C VAL A 90 11.35 10.02 -13.63
N ASN A 91 12.07 9.21 -14.41
CA ASN A 91 12.47 9.56 -15.76
C ASN A 91 11.25 9.78 -16.67
N GLU A 92 10.24 8.92 -16.59
CA GLU A 92 9.00 9.02 -17.36
C GLU A 92 8.16 10.25 -16.98
N ASN A 93 8.12 10.60 -15.71
CA ASN A 93 7.25 11.67 -15.22
C ASN A 93 7.95 13.01 -14.97
N LEU A 94 9.29 13.07 -15.13
CA LEU A 94 10.08 14.28 -14.87
C LEU A 94 9.57 15.51 -15.64
N ALA A 95 9.27 15.35 -16.92
CA ALA A 95 8.74 16.43 -17.76
C ALA A 95 7.40 16.97 -17.23
N LYS A 96 6.52 16.08 -16.75
CA LYS A 96 5.22 16.45 -16.18
C LYS A 96 5.38 17.17 -14.84
N PHE A 97 6.24 16.66 -13.96
CA PHE A 97 6.52 17.27 -12.67
C PHE A 97 7.10 18.68 -12.81
N THR A 98 7.98 18.89 -13.79
CA THR A 98 8.56 20.20 -14.10
C THR A 98 7.52 21.15 -14.73
N GLN A 99 6.73 20.65 -15.68
CA GLN A 99 5.70 21.44 -16.37
C GLN A 99 4.63 21.98 -15.42
N TYR A 100 4.23 21.19 -14.43
CA TYR A 100 3.19 21.57 -13.46
C TYR A 100 3.76 22.10 -12.13
N HIS A 101 5.07 22.39 -12.09
CA HIS A 101 5.76 22.93 -10.90
C HIS A 101 5.45 22.16 -9.62
N ALA A 102 5.46 20.83 -9.69
CA ALA A 102 5.19 19.97 -8.52
C ALA A 102 6.27 20.17 -7.45
N PRO A 103 5.93 20.51 -6.21
CA PRO A 103 6.92 20.69 -5.16
C PRO A 103 7.56 19.33 -4.81
N LEU A 104 8.89 19.29 -4.68
CA LEU A 104 9.66 18.07 -4.36
C LEU A 104 9.10 17.34 -3.14
N ARG A 105 8.59 18.07 -2.15
CA ARG A 105 7.98 17.48 -0.97
C ARG A 105 6.75 16.64 -1.30
N ALA A 106 5.87 17.15 -2.16
CA ALA A 106 4.67 16.41 -2.57
C ALA A 106 5.06 15.18 -3.41
N ILE A 107 6.07 15.30 -4.29
CA ILE A 107 6.59 14.16 -5.07
C ILE A 107 7.06 13.04 -4.14
N VAL A 108 7.84 13.35 -3.11
CA VAL A 108 8.41 12.33 -2.22
C VAL A 108 7.35 11.74 -1.28
N PHE A 109 6.53 12.58 -0.62
CA PHE A 109 5.64 12.13 0.45
C PHE A 109 4.24 11.72 -0.04
N ASP A 110 3.67 12.43 -1.01
CA ASP A 110 2.32 12.14 -1.48
C ASP A 110 2.34 11.14 -2.64
N TYR A 111 3.37 11.16 -3.48
CA TYR A 111 3.48 10.24 -4.60
C TYR A 111 4.33 9.00 -4.25
N TYR A 112 5.66 9.12 -4.04
CA TYR A 112 6.54 7.94 -3.87
C TYR A 112 6.29 7.15 -2.60
N LEU A 113 5.99 7.78 -1.47
CA LEU A 113 5.72 7.07 -0.22
C LEU A 113 4.47 6.17 -0.33
N ASN A 114 3.51 6.54 -1.17
CA ASN A 114 2.30 5.76 -1.43
C ASN A 114 2.45 4.80 -2.63
N PHE A 115 3.37 5.08 -3.54
CA PHE A 115 3.72 4.23 -4.68
C PHE A 115 4.45 2.96 -4.23
N ILE A 116 5.43 3.09 -3.32
CA ILE A 116 6.28 1.99 -2.85
C ILE A 116 5.48 0.80 -2.30
N PRO A 117 4.55 0.97 -1.33
CA PRO A 117 3.77 -0.16 -0.80
C PRO A 117 2.90 -0.83 -1.86
N TYR A 118 2.35 -0.07 -2.79
CA TYR A 118 1.54 -0.60 -3.88
C TYR A 118 2.38 -1.51 -4.79
N PHE A 119 3.53 -1.04 -5.28
CA PHE A 119 4.41 -1.82 -6.15
C PHE A 119 5.04 -3.00 -5.43
N ALA A 120 5.48 -2.83 -4.18
CA ALA A 120 6.00 -3.93 -3.37
C ALA A 120 4.98 -5.07 -3.24
N ASN A 121 3.72 -4.73 -3.02
CA ASN A 121 2.65 -5.70 -2.85
C ASN A 121 2.25 -6.35 -4.18
N LEU A 122 2.19 -5.57 -5.27
CA LEU A 122 1.87 -6.06 -6.61
C LEU A 122 2.85 -7.14 -7.08
N PHE A 123 4.14 -6.91 -6.85
CA PHE A 123 5.19 -7.84 -7.25
C PHE A 123 5.57 -8.87 -6.17
N SER A 124 4.96 -8.79 -4.98
CA SER A 124 5.28 -9.68 -3.85
C SER A 124 5.23 -11.18 -4.21
N PRO A 125 4.21 -11.72 -4.92
CA PRO A 125 4.19 -13.13 -5.27
C PRO A 125 5.37 -13.55 -6.14
N LEU A 126 5.76 -12.70 -7.11
CA LEU A 126 6.91 -12.94 -7.98
C LEU A 126 8.21 -12.99 -7.17
N PHE A 127 8.37 -12.05 -6.22
CA PHE A 127 9.59 -12.01 -5.39
C PHE A 127 9.67 -13.14 -4.37
N VAL A 128 8.54 -13.62 -3.85
CA VAL A 128 8.51 -14.84 -3.05
C VAL A 128 9.04 -16.02 -3.87
N PHE A 129 8.57 -16.16 -5.10
CA PHE A 129 9.02 -17.24 -6.00
C PHE A 129 10.53 -17.15 -6.31
N ILE A 130 11.01 -15.97 -6.69
CA ILE A 130 12.42 -15.71 -6.93
C ILE A 130 13.27 -15.99 -5.69
N ALA A 131 12.81 -15.53 -4.52
CA ALA A 131 13.50 -15.73 -3.24
C ALA A 131 13.60 -17.23 -2.89
N VAL A 132 12.53 -18.01 -3.13
CA VAL A 132 12.56 -19.47 -2.93
C VAL A 132 13.62 -20.10 -3.81
N ILE A 133 13.62 -19.82 -5.11
CA ILE A 133 14.58 -20.42 -6.06
C ILE A 133 16.02 -20.01 -5.68
N PHE A 134 16.25 -18.70 -5.56
CA PHE A 134 17.60 -18.17 -5.30
C PHE A 134 18.17 -18.67 -3.98
N PHE A 135 17.37 -18.63 -2.92
CA PHE A 135 17.80 -19.05 -1.60
C PHE A 135 18.05 -20.57 -1.55
N THR A 136 17.15 -21.37 -2.15
CA THR A 136 17.29 -22.82 -2.19
C THR A 136 18.52 -23.23 -3.02
N SER A 137 18.74 -22.58 -4.17
CA SER A 137 19.93 -22.82 -5.00
C SER A 137 21.20 -22.48 -4.24
N LYS A 138 21.22 -21.39 -3.49
CA LYS A 138 22.37 -21.01 -2.66
C LYS A 138 22.64 -22.02 -1.55
N LEU A 139 21.61 -22.50 -0.86
CA LEU A 139 21.76 -23.57 0.16
C LEU A 139 22.25 -24.89 -0.45
N ALA A 140 21.77 -25.23 -1.64
CA ALA A 140 22.19 -26.42 -2.35
C ALA A 140 23.67 -26.29 -2.81
N GLY A 141 24.04 -25.14 -3.40
CA GLY A 141 25.41 -24.86 -3.84
C GLY A 141 26.42 -24.86 -2.70
N ASN A 142 26.05 -24.43 -1.52
CA ASN A 142 26.87 -24.50 -0.31
C ASN A 142 26.86 -25.91 0.36
N SER A 143 26.23 -26.93 -0.25
CA SER A 143 26.04 -28.26 0.34
C SER A 143 25.29 -28.26 1.70
N GLU A 144 24.68 -27.15 2.10
CA GLU A 144 23.97 -27.03 3.38
C GLU A 144 22.76 -27.98 3.43
N ILE A 145 22.00 -28.12 2.32
CA ILE A 145 20.85 -29.03 2.21
C ILE A 145 21.29 -30.47 2.40
N ILE A 146 22.37 -30.88 1.73
CA ILE A 146 22.93 -32.24 1.80
C ILE A 146 23.38 -32.52 3.23
N SER A 147 24.11 -31.60 3.85
CA SER A 147 24.56 -31.72 5.24
C SER A 147 23.42 -31.86 6.22
N MET A 148 22.32 -31.12 6.04
CA MET A 148 21.11 -31.19 6.89
C MET A 148 20.42 -32.55 6.72
N LEU A 149 20.29 -33.06 5.50
CA LEU A 149 19.67 -34.36 5.23
C LEU A 149 20.54 -35.50 5.76
N ALA A 150 21.88 -35.43 5.60
CA ALA A 150 22.82 -36.40 6.16
C ALA A 150 22.80 -36.43 7.72
N ALA A 151 22.54 -35.28 8.35
CA ALA A 151 22.31 -35.19 9.81
C ALA A 151 20.93 -35.72 10.26
N GLY A 152 20.17 -36.37 9.37
CA GLY A 152 18.87 -36.98 9.69
C GLY A 152 17.67 -35.99 9.74
N VAL A 153 17.81 -34.77 9.22
CA VAL A 153 16.70 -33.84 9.10
C VAL A 153 15.81 -34.28 7.92
N SER A 154 14.54 -34.62 8.19
CA SER A 154 13.61 -35.00 7.13
C SER A 154 13.30 -33.83 6.19
N PHE A 155 13.05 -34.11 4.91
CA PHE A 155 12.68 -33.09 3.91
C PHE A 155 11.43 -32.28 4.32
N LYS A 156 10.40 -32.94 4.88
CA LYS A 156 9.20 -32.28 5.40
C LYS A 156 9.53 -31.23 6.47
N ARG A 157 10.53 -31.52 7.30
CA ARG A 157 10.98 -30.57 8.32
C ARG A 157 11.72 -29.39 7.71
N LEU A 158 12.50 -29.61 6.65
CA LEU A 158 13.19 -28.56 5.92
C LEU A 158 12.21 -27.61 5.23
N MET A 159 11.04 -28.09 4.80
CA MET A 159 10.00 -27.27 4.16
C MET A 159 9.20 -26.38 5.14
N ARG A 160 9.16 -26.70 6.44
CA ARG A 160 8.40 -25.93 7.45
C ARG A 160 8.78 -24.44 7.49
N PRO A 161 10.05 -24.04 7.61
CA PRO A 161 10.43 -22.63 7.65
C PRO A 161 10.03 -21.85 6.39
N TYR A 162 10.03 -22.49 5.21
CA TYR A 162 9.56 -21.88 3.96
C TYR A 162 8.06 -21.59 4.05
N MET A 163 7.26 -22.57 4.50
CA MET A 163 5.81 -22.38 4.66
C MET A 163 5.49 -21.28 5.67
N ILE A 164 6.19 -21.24 6.80
CA ILE A 164 6.04 -20.19 7.82
C ILE A 164 6.36 -18.82 7.23
N SER A 165 7.45 -18.71 6.48
CA SER A 165 7.84 -17.46 5.83
C SER A 165 6.83 -16.99 4.78
N CYS A 166 6.30 -17.91 3.96
CA CYS A 166 5.27 -17.61 2.98
C CYS A 166 3.98 -17.13 3.64
N VAL A 167 3.53 -17.78 4.70
CA VAL A 167 2.33 -17.36 5.46
C VAL A 167 2.54 -15.97 6.07
N LEU A 168 3.73 -15.69 6.59
CA LEU A 168 4.07 -14.39 7.17
C LEU A 168 4.05 -13.28 6.12
N ILE A 169 4.66 -13.52 4.96
CA ILE A 169 4.65 -12.57 3.84
C ILE A 169 3.24 -12.37 3.29
N SER A 170 2.45 -13.45 3.12
CA SER A 170 1.07 -13.36 2.66
C SER A 170 0.19 -12.58 3.62
N SER A 171 0.37 -12.76 4.93
CA SER A 171 -0.36 -11.99 5.95
C SER A 171 -0.01 -10.50 5.90
N LEU A 172 1.27 -10.18 5.68
CA LEU A 172 1.73 -8.81 5.51
C LEU A 172 1.15 -8.20 4.22
N SER A 173 1.20 -8.93 3.11
CA SER A 173 0.64 -8.54 1.82
C SER A 173 -0.86 -8.27 1.91
N PHE A 174 -1.60 -9.14 2.60
CA PHE A 174 -3.03 -8.96 2.87
C PHE A 174 -3.30 -7.69 3.69
N TYR A 175 -2.51 -7.44 4.74
CA TYR A 175 -2.63 -6.23 5.54
C TYR A 175 -2.37 -4.96 4.71
N LEU A 176 -1.32 -4.96 3.87
CA LEU A 176 -1.02 -3.86 2.97
C LEU A 176 -2.18 -3.61 1.99
N SER A 177 -2.71 -4.66 1.38
CA SER A 177 -3.85 -4.57 0.45
C SER A 177 -5.13 -4.04 1.10
N ALA A 178 -5.42 -4.46 2.34
CA ALA A 178 -6.68 -4.10 2.99
C ALA A 178 -6.69 -2.69 3.58
N TYR A 179 -5.54 -2.19 4.06
CA TYR A 179 -5.49 -0.95 4.83
C TYR A 179 -4.55 0.11 4.25
N VAL A 180 -3.34 -0.25 3.86
CA VAL A 180 -2.30 0.73 3.47
C VAL A 180 -2.52 1.22 2.05
N ILE A 181 -2.70 0.29 1.12
CA ILE A 181 -2.80 0.59 -0.31
C ILE A 181 -4.04 1.41 -0.65
N PRO A 182 -5.26 1.12 -0.16
CA PRO A 182 -6.43 1.91 -0.49
C PRO A 182 -6.27 3.37 -0.07
N HIS A 183 -5.77 3.60 1.14
CA HIS A 183 -5.54 4.95 1.65
C HIS A 183 -4.46 5.70 0.85
N GLY A 184 -3.33 5.03 0.57
CA GLY A 184 -2.24 5.59 -0.23
C GLY A 184 -2.66 5.88 -1.68
N THR A 185 -3.55 5.06 -2.25
CA THR A 185 -4.04 5.24 -3.62
C THR A 185 -4.85 6.53 -3.75
N VAL A 186 -5.69 6.86 -2.77
CA VAL A 186 -6.46 8.13 -2.77
C VAL A 186 -5.51 9.33 -2.76
N ILE A 187 -4.48 9.32 -1.91
CA ILE A 187 -3.49 10.41 -1.84
C ILE A 187 -2.76 10.55 -3.19
N ARG A 188 -2.32 9.43 -3.76
CA ARG A 188 -1.63 9.41 -5.06
C ARG A 188 -2.52 9.90 -6.20
N GLN A 189 -3.80 9.50 -6.24
CA GLN A 189 -4.76 9.96 -7.26
C GLN A 189 -5.01 11.46 -7.15
N ASN A 190 -5.09 12.01 -5.94
CA ASN A 190 -5.19 13.45 -5.72
C ASN A 190 -3.94 14.18 -6.25
N PHE A 191 -2.74 13.64 -5.97
CA PHE A 191 -1.49 14.16 -6.53
C PHE A 191 -1.49 14.10 -8.06
N ASP A 192 -1.86 12.96 -8.64
CA ASP A 192 -1.93 12.76 -10.10
C ASP A 192 -2.92 13.73 -10.76
N SER A 193 -4.04 14.03 -10.12
CA SER A 193 -5.02 14.99 -10.64
C SER A 193 -4.51 16.42 -10.62
N LEU A 194 -3.67 16.79 -9.66
CA LEU A 194 -3.12 18.14 -9.52
C LEU A 194 -1.89 18.38 -10.39
N TYR A 195 -0.98 17.40 -10.48
CA TYR A 195 0.37 17.59 -11.02
C TYR A 195 0.71 16.70 -12.21
N ARG A 196 -0.12 15.71 -12.56
CA ARG A 196 0.17 14.78 -13.64
C ARG A 196 -0.90 14.74 -14.72
N ASN A 197 -2.16 14.80 -14.34
CA ASN A 197 -3.32 14.82 -15.23
C ASN A 197 -4.23 15.99 -14.86
N ARG A 198 -3.85 17.21 -15.28
CA ARG A 198 -4.72 18.38 -15.12
C ARG A 198 -5.95 18.34 -16.03
N LYS A 199 -5.99 17.43 -16.99
CA LYS A 199 -7.25 16.97 -17.57
C LYS A 199 -7.94 16.11 -16.50
N LYS A 200 -8.59 16.77 -15.53
CA LYS A 200 -9.72 16.16 -14.84
C LYS A 200 -10.49 15.44 -15.94
N ASN A 201 -10.80 14.17 -15.73
CA ASN A 201 -11.91 13.56 -16.46
C ASN A 201 -13.13 14.39 -16.11
N THR A 202 -13.32 15.48 -16.85
CA THR A 202 -14.42 16.42 -16.71
C THR A 202 -15.65 15.84 -17.34
N SER A 203 -15.52 14.67 -17.94
CA SER A 203 -16.60 13.91 -18.54
C SER A 203 -16.89 12.65 -17.74
N ALA A 204 -18.15 12.44 -17.44
CA ALA A 204 -18.66 11.22 -16.85
C ALA A 204 -19.56 10.51 -17.89
N GLU A 205 -19.39 9.19 -18.05
CA GLU A 205 -20.19 8.39 -18.95
C GLU A 205 -21.20 7.57 -18.13
N ASN A 206 -22.38 7.34 -18.71
CA ASN A 206 -23.44 6.53 -18.11
C ASN A 206 -23.83 7.00 -16.69
N VAL A 207 -24.02 8.32 -16.54
CA VAL A 207 -24.38 8.91 -15.26
C VAL A 207 -25.83 8.64 -14.94
N GLN A 208 -26.12 7.97 -13.83
CA GLN A 208 -27.47 7.74 -13.31
C GLN A 208 -27.61 8.46 -11.98
N LEU A 209 -28.58 9.36 -11.89
CA LEU A 209 -28.87 10.13 -10.68
C LEU A 209 -30.35 10.01 -10.31
N GLN A 210 -30.61 9.69 -9.07
CA GLN A 210 -31.98 9.77 -8.54
C GLN A 210 -32.27 11.22 -8.14
N VAL A 211 -33.10 11.90 -8.94
CA VAL A 211 -33.44 13.33 -8.74
C VAL A 211 -34.62 13.50 -7.77
N GLY A 212 -35.46 12.47 -7.61
CA GLY A 212 -36.59 12.46 -6.71
C GLY A 212 -37.07 11.03 -6.41
N LYS A 213 -38.05 10.86 -5.52
CA LYS A 213 -38.64 9.54 -5.25
C LYS A 213 -39.23 8.97 -6.55
N GLY A 214 -38.62 7.88 -7.07
CA GLY A 214 -39.05 7.21 -8.29
C GLY A 214 -38.71 7.97 -9.57
N VAL A 215 -37.92 9.05 -9.53
CA VAL A 215 -37.45 9.76 -10.72
C VAL A 215 -35.96 9.57 -10.90
N ILE A 216 -35.56 8.96 -12.02
CA ILE A 216 -34.18 8.67 -12.36
C ILE A 216 -33.81 9.49 -13.59
N ALA A 217 -32.75 10.29 -13.48
CA ALA A 217 -32.12 10.97 -14.61
C ALA A 217 -30.94 10.13 -15.09
N TYR A 218 -30.86 9.85 -16.37
CA TYR A 218 -29.76 9.19 -17.02
C TYR A 218 -29.14 10.11 -18.05
N MET A 219 -27.81 10.14 -18.12
CA MET A 219 -27.04 10.86 -19.14
C MET A 219 -25.97 9.92 -19.69
N GLN A 220 -25.93 9.75 -21.00
CA GLN A 220 -24.93 8.93 -21.64
C GLN A 220 -23.53 9.53 -21.50
N TYR A 221 -23.45 10.85 -21.62
CA TYR A 221 -22.19 11.58 -21.50
C TYR A 221 -22.47 12.95 -20.86
N TYR A 222 -21.70 13.30 -19.83
CA TYR A 222 -21.77 14.60 -19.17
C TYR A 222 -20.39 15.24 -19.14
N ASP A 223 -20.26 16.44 -19.69
CA ASP A 223 -19.04 17.25 -19.62
C ASP A 223 -19.19 18.36 -18.57
N ASN A 224 -18.39 18.23 -17.52
CA ASN A 224 -18.42 19.18 -16.39
C ASN A 224 -17.81 20.54 -16.74
N ASN A 225 -16.99 20.67 -17.82
CA ASN A 225 -16.43 21.97 -18.23
C ASN A 225 -17.48 22.81 -18.93
N THR A 226 -18.19 22.20 -19.89
CA THR A 226 -19.24 22.86 -20.66
C THR A 226 -20.59 22.80 -19.94
N LYS A 227 -20.70 21.98 -18.87
CA LYS A 227 -21.95 21.68 -18.17
C LYS A 227 -23.04 21.15 -19.10
N ARG A 228 -22.65 20.39 -20.13
CA ARG A 228 -23.56 19.79 -21.11
C ARG A 228 -23.65 18.30 -20.91
N GLY A 229 -24.87 17.80 -20.97
CA GLY A 229 -25.16 16.39 -20.95
C GLY A 229 -25.76 15.93 -22.27
N ASN A 230 -25.21 14.89 -22.89
CA ASN A 230 -25.69 14.29 -24.13
C ASN A 230 -26.41 12.97 -23.84
N GLY A 231 -27.44 12.67 -24.60
CA GLY A 231 -28.22 11.44 -24.41
C GLY A 231 -28.95 11.42 -23.07
N PHE A 232 -29.65 12.50 -22.74
CA PHE A 232 -30.39 12.62 -21.50
C PHE A 232 -31.72 11.87 -21.55
N SER A 233 -32.05 11.11 -20.50
CA SER A 233 -33.40 10.62 -20.25
C SER A 233 -33.80 10.85 -18.79
N LEU A 234 -35.09 11.15 -18.61
CA LEU A 234 -35.69 11.29 -17.29
C LEU A 234 -36.87 10.32 -17.20
N ASP A 235 -36.74 9.35 -16.31
CA ASP A 235 -37.69 8.27 -16.12
C ASP A 235 -38.39 8.39 -14.79
N LYS A 236 -39.74 8.46 -14.80
CA LYS A 236 -40.54 8.46 -13.59
C LYS A 236 -41.21 7.11 -13.40
N PHE A 237 -40.93 6.49 -12.27
CA PHE A 237 -41.52 5.22 -11.85
C PHE A 237 -42.50 5.42 -10.70
N GLU A 238 -43.71 4.87 -10.83
CA GLU A 238 -44.68 4.74 -9.74
C GLU A 238 -45.06 3.23 -9.62
N ASN A 239 -44.97 2.70 -8.40
CA ASN A 239 -45.25 1.29 -8.13
C ASN A 239 -44.47 0.32 -9.06
N LYS A 240 -43.17 0.62 -9.32
CA LYS A 240 -42.31 -0.15 -10.25
C LYS A 240 -42.76 -0.17 -11.72
N LYS A 241 -43.71 0.68 -12.11
CA LYS A 241 -44.10 0.88 -13.50
C LYS A 241 -43.59 2.21 -14.00
N LEU A 242 -43.06 2.25 -15.23
CA LEU A 242 -42.67 3.50 -15.89
C LEU A 242 -43.92 4.26 -16.26
N VAL A 243 -44.09 5.45 -15.69
CA VAL A 243 -45.27 6.33 -15.90
C VAL A 243 -44.96 7.45 -16.90
N SER A 244 -43.72 7.93 -16.90
CA SER A 244 -43.30 9.00 -17.80
C SER A 244 -41.85 8.78 -18.22
N HIS A 245 -41.56 9.00 -19.48
CA HIS A 245 -40.22 8.94 -20.08
C HIS A 245 -40.02 10.18 -20.93
N LEU A 246 -38.98 10.93 -20.62
CA LEU A 246 -38.61 12.15 -21.38
C LEU A 246 -37.18 11.93 -21.87
N THR A 247 -36.93 12.20 -23.15
CA THR A 247 -35.59 12.15 -23.74
C THR A 247 -35.23 13.49 -24.35
N ALA A 248 -33.96 13.86 -24.20
CA ALA A 248 -33.38 15.01 -24.87
C ALA A 248 -32.00 14.64 -25.41
N MET A 249 -31.65 15.14 -26.61
CA MET A 249 -30.34 14.86 -27.18
C MET A 249 -29.22 15.58 -26.41
N GLU A 250 -29.51 16.78 -25.94
CA GLU A 250 -28.58 17.63 -25.18
C GLU A 250 -29.33 18.42 -24.10
N ILE A 251 -28.71 18.55 -22.94
CA ILE A 251 -29.16 19.42 -21.83
C ILE A 251 -27.99 20.29 -21.36
N GLN A 252 -28.30 21.50 -20.90
CA GLN A 252 -27.33 22.44 -20.36
C GLN A 252 -27.78 22.94 -18.99
#